data_2355f51a4357f0e9d1589e2eb274c9e3
#
_entry.id   2355f51a4357f0e9d1589e2eb274c9e3
#
_cell.length_a   1.000
_cell.length_b   1.000
_cell.length_c   1.000
_cell.angle_alpha   90.00
_cell.angle_beta   90.00
_cell.angle_gamma   90.00
#
_symmetry.space_group_name_H-M   'P 1'
#
loop_
_entity.id
_entity.type
_entity.pdbx_description
1 polymer ?
#
loop_
_entity_poly.entity_id
_entity_poly.type
_entity_poly.pdbx_seq_one_letter_code
_entity_poly.pdbx_strand_id
1 'polypeptide(L)'
;MTRYLISFPSGAMSHIAPEDLPVVGEAAHAVAQEAMNAGVWVFGGGLAEDVGPVMVAGDGTITAGTYPQTRELNGGFTILDLPSREAAQQWAAKIATACRCAQEVREFMPDPAVGN
;
A
#
# COMPACT_ATOMS: atom_id res chain seq x y z
N MET A 1 -0.12 -17.11 10.25
CA MET A 1 0.01 -15.65 9.97
C MET A 1 -0.92 -15.29 8.84
N THR A 2 -1.49 -14.10 8.88
CA THR A 2 -2.39 -13.59 7.86
C THR A 2 -1.72 -12.42 7.15
N ARG A 3 -1.89 -12.32 5.84
CA ARG A 3 -1.39 -11.17 5.08
C ARG A 3 -2.41 -10.04 5.08
N TYR A 4 -1.90 -8.84 5.22
CA TYR A 4 -2.70 -7.62 5.25
C TYR A 4 -2.21 -6.65 4.19
N LEU A 5 -3.18 -6.01 3.52
CA LEU A 5 -2.92 -4.92 2.59
C LEU A 5 -3.17 -3.61 3.34
N ILE A 6 -2.13 -2.80 3.44
CA ILE A 6 -2.17 -1.48 4.06
C ILE A 6 -1.93 -0.47 2.95
N SER A 7 -2.86 0.45 2.74
CA SER A 7 -2.80 1.32 1.57
C SER A 7 -3.43 2.68 1.81
N PHE A 8 -3.11 3.62 0.92
CA PHE A 8 -3.72 4.94 0.88
C PHE A 8 -3.76 5.45 -0.55
N PRO A 9 -4.78 6.26 -0.94
CA PRO A 9 -4.79 6.91 -2.24
C PRO A 9 -3.78 8.06 -2.28
N SER A 10 -3.23 8.36 -3.45
CA SER A 10 -2.22 9.43 -3.57
C SER A 10 -2.74 10.79 -3.09
N GLY A 11 -4.02 11.06 -3.30
CA GLY A 11 -4.66 12.30 -2.83
C GLY A 11 -4.62 12.50 -1.32
N ALA A 12 -4.45 11.43 -0.55
CA ALA A 12 -4.33 11.53 0.91
C ALA A 12 -3.05 12.25 1.35
N MET A 13 -2.05 12.37 0.48
CA MET A 13 -0.80 13.08 0.75
C MET A 13 -0.77 14.49 0.13
N SER A 14 -1.85 14.95 -0.46
CA SER A 14 -1.89 16.23 -1.20
C SER A 14 -1.65 17.47 -0.31
N HIS A 15 -1.84 17.36 1.01
CA HIS A 15 -1.59 18.42 1.98
C HIS A 15 -0.10 18.60 2.32
N ILE A 16 0.76 17.70 1.86
CA ILE A 16 2.19 17.73 2.18
C ILE A 16 2.89 18.65 1.19
N ALA A 17 3.66 19.62 1.72
CA ALA A 17 4.44 20.52 0.88
C ALA A 17 5.52 19.73 0.10
N PRO A 18 5.78 20.08 -1.17
CA PRO A 18 6.77 19.35 -1.98
C PRO A 18 8.15 19.25 -1.34
N GLU A 19 8.59 20.28 -0.62
CA GLU A 19 9.87 20.29 0.09
C GLU A 19 9.94 19.30 1.25
N ASP A 20 8.81 18.85 1.77
CA ASP A 20 8.73 17.86 2.85
C ASP A 20 8.70 16.42 2.34
N LEU A 21 8.43 16.19 1.06
CA LEU A 21 8.32 14.84 0.51
C LEU A 21 9.57 13.98 0.72
N PRO A 22 10.79 14.48 0.59
CA PRO A 22 11.97 13.66 0.89
C PRO A 22 12.04 13.19 2.34
N VAL A 23 11.60 14.02 3.29
CA VAL A 23 11.56 13.66 4.71
C VAL A 23 10.51 12.59 4.96
N VAL A 24 9.34 12.72 4.32
CA VAL A 24 8.29 11.71 4.39
C VAL A 24 8.76 10.39 3.81
N GLY A 25 9.45 10.43 2.67
CA GLY A 25 10.05 9.24 2.05
C GLY A 25 11.04 8.53 2.97
N GLU A 26 11.92 9.27 3.64
CA GLU A 26 12.84 8.70 4.62
C GLU A 26 12.10 8.04 5.78
N ALA A 27 11.08 8.69 6.31
CA ALA A 27 10.27 8.15 7.41
C ALA A 27 9.57 6.85 6.99
N ALA A 28 9.01 6.82 5.79
CA ALA A 28 8.36 5.63 5.24
C ALA A 28 9.36 4.47 5.07
N HIS A 29 10.54 4.75 4.54
CA HIS A 29 11.60 3.76 4.39
C HIS A 29 12.07 3.21 5.74
N ALA A 30 12.11 4.05 6.79
CA ALA A 30 12.47 3.60 8.13
C ALA A 30 11.45 2.60 8.69
N VAL A 31 10.17 2.83 8.47
CA VAL A 31 9.12 1.87 8.87
C VAL A 31 9.22 0.57 8.07
N ALA A 32 9.47 0.66 6.77
CA ALA A 32 9.69 -0.52 5.93
C ALA A 32 10.89 -1.34 6.44
N GLN A 33 11.98 -0.69 6.79
CA GLN A 33 13.16 -1.36 7.34
C GLN A 33 12.86 -2.02 8.68
N GLU A 34 12.07 -1.36 9.53
CA GLU A 34 11.61 -1.94 10.80
C GLU A 34 10.81 -3.22 10.56
N ALA A 35 9.90 -3.21 9.57
CA ALA A 35 9.11 -4.38 9.21
C ALA A 35 9.99 -5.51 8.64
N MET A 36 10.99 -5.17 7.83
CA MET A 36 11.96 -6.14 7.32
C MET A 36 12.74 -6.78 8.46
N ASN A 37 13.21 -5.96 9.40
CA ASN A 37 13.96 -6.44 10.57
C ASN A 37 13.10 -7.33 11.47
N ALA A 38 11.80 -7.07 11.54
CA ALA A 38 10.87 -7.87 12.31
C ALA A 38 10.44 -9.16 11.57
N GLY A 39 10.85 -9.34 10.32
CA GLY A 39 10.51 -10.52 9.53
C GLY A 39 9.08 -10.57 9.03
N VAL A 40 8.37 -9.44 9.00
CA VAL A 40 6.94 -9.39 8.60
C VAL A 40 6.72 -8.75 7.23
N TRP A 41 7.75 -8.20 6.62
CA TRP A 41 7.66 -7.55 5.32
C TRP A 41 7.47 -8.56 4.19
N VAL A 42 6.43 -8.34 3.35
CA VAL A 42 6.22 -9.13 2.13
C VAL A 42 6.57 -8.30 0.91
N PHE A 43 5.92 -7.14 0.76
CA PHE A 43 6.15 -6.24 -0.37
C PHE A 43 5.57 -4.87 -0.06
N GLY A 44 6.12 -3.84 -0.68
CA GLY A 44 5.54 -2.50 -0.60
C GLY A 44 6.10 -1.60 -1.67
N GLY A 45 5.36 -0.54 -1.96
CA GLY A 45 5.76 0.47 -2.91
C GLY A 45 4.63 1.42 -3.27
N GLY A 46 4.98 2.51 -3.91
CA GLY A 46 4.03 3.42 -4.51
C GLY A 46 3.76 3.05 -5.96
N LEU A 47 2.55 3.34 -6.42
CA LEU A 47 2.24 3.22 -7.85
C LEU A 47 2.82 4.41 -8.62
N ALA A 48 3.27 4.16 -9.84
CA ALA A 48 3.78 5.21 -10.72
C ALA A 48 2.61 6.07 -11.21
N GLU A 49 2.50 7.29 -10.70
CA GLU A 49 1.37 8.18 -11.00
C GLU A 49 1.42 8.75 -12.42
N ASP A 50 2.61 8.83 -13.01
CA ASP A 50 2.82 9.33 -14.37
C ASP A 50 2.54 8.27 -15.45
N VAL A 51 2.26 7.03 -15.05
CA VAL A 51 1.90 5.94 -15.96
C VAL A 51 0.41 5.65 -15.81
N GLY A 52 -0.37 5.99 -16.83
CA GLY A 52 -1.81 5.77 -16.81
C GLY A 52 -2.16 4.28 -16.75
N PRO A 53 -3.12 3.88 -15.90
CA PRO A 53 -3.56 2.50 -15.86
C PRO A 53 -4.34 2.12 -17.11
N VAL A 54 -4.34 0.83 -17.42
CA VAL A 54 -5.15 0.27 -18.50
C VAL A 54 -5.95 -0.92 -17.98
N MET A 55 -7.09 -1.17 -18.62
CA MET A 55 -7.89 -2.38 -18.40
C MET A 55 -7.65 -3.34 -19.55
N VAL A 56 -7.48 -4.62 -19.25
CA VAL A 56 -7.25 -5.66 -20.25
C VAL A 56 -8.36 -6.71 -20.13
N ALA A 57 -9.10 -6.90 -21.22
CA ALA A 57 -10.14 -7.92 -21.29
C ALA A 57 -9.55 -9.30 -21.59
N GLY A 58 -10.36 -10.35 -21.41
CA GLY A 58 -9.90 -11.73 -21.61
C GLY A 58 -9.48 -12.05 -23.05
N ASP A 59 -9.93 -11.28 -24.04
CA ASP A 59 -9.52 -11.42 -25.43
C ASP A 59 -8.27 -10.57 -25.77
N GLY A 60 -7.70 -9.88 -24.78
CA GLY A 60 -6.53 -9.02 -24.95
C GLY A 60 -6.84 -7.58 -25.31
N THR A 61 -8.11 -7.21 -25.43
CA THR A 61 -8.50 -5.82 -25.70
C THR A 61 -8.06 -4.91 -24.57
N ILE A 62 -7.38 -3.81 -24.91
CA ILE A 62 -6.85 -2.84 -23.94
C ILE A 62 -7.67 -1.56 -23.99
N THR A 63 -8.12 -1.10 -22.82
CA THR A 63 -8.86 0.15 -22.68
C THR A 63 -8.15 1.01 -21.63
N ALA A 64 -7.95 2.30 -21.91
CA ALA A 64 -7.37 3.22 -20.94
C ALA A 64 -8.30 3.41 -19.74
N GLY A 65 -7.70 3.51 -18.55
CA GLY A 65 -8.45 3.80 -17.33
C GLY A 65 -8.61 2.62 -16.40
N THR A 66 -9.57 2.75 -15.50
CA THR A 66 -9.84 1.79 -14.43
C THR A 66 -11.34 1.56 -14.30
N TYR A 67 -11.74 0.58 -13.50
CA TYR A 67 -13.10 0.59 -12.97
C TYR A 67 -13.31 1.87 -12.14
N PRO A 68 -14.53 2.46 -12.14
CA PRO A 68 -14.78 3.64 -11.30
C PRO A 68 -14.47 3.41 -9.83
N GLN A 69 -14.68 2.18 -9.34
CA GLN A 69 -14.49 1.83 -7.93
C GLN A 69 -13.02 1.80 -7.52
N THR A 70 -12.10 1.64 -8.47
CA THR A 70 -10.67 1.52 -8.16
C THR A 70 -9.84 2.70 -8.66
N ARG A 71 -10.49 3.76 -9.12
CA ARG A 71 -9.81 4.95 -9.65
C ARG A 71 -8.82 5.54 -8.66
N GLU A 72 -9.13 5.50 -7.38
CA GLU A 72 -8.31 6.11 -6.33
C GLU A 72 -7.37 5.11 -5.63
N LEU A 73 -7.27 3.86 -6.11
CA LEU A 73 -6.26 2.93 -5.66
C LEU A 73 -4.95 3.20 -6.40
N ASN A 74 -4.40 4.39 -6.19
CA ASN A 74 -3.30 4.92 -6.99
C ASN A 74 -2.12 5.43 -6.14
N GLY A 75 -2.11 5.13 -4.86
CA GLY A 75 -1.10 5.65 -3.93
C GLY A 75 -0.06 4.61 -3.53
N GLY A 76 0.08 4.39 -2.24
CA GLY A 76 1.04 3.46 -1.67
C GLY A 76 0.38 2.18 -1.18
N PHE A 77 1.12 1.09 -1.30
CA PHE A 77 0.69 -0.24 -0.88
C PHE A 77 1.80 -0.90 -0.06
N THR A 78 1.40 -1.53 1.03
CA THR A 78 2.29 -2.35 1.86
C THR A 78 1.59 -3.66 2.19
N ILE A 79 2.29 -4.76 2.00
CA ILE A 79 1.77 -6.09 2.36
C ILE A 79 2.66 -6.66 3.46
N LEU A 80 2.07 -6.97 4.61
CA LEU A 80 2.74 -7.52 5.77
C LEU A 80 2.09 -8.85 6.16
N ASP A 81 2.91 -9.76 6.67
CA ASP A 81 2.48 -11.06 7.18
C ASP A 81 2.48 -11.00 8.71
N LEU A 82 1.29 -10.97 9.31
CA LEU A 82 1.13 -10.61 10.72
C LEU A 82 0.25 -11.61 11.48
N PRO A 83 0.42 -11.72 12.81
CA PRO A 83 -0.31 -12.69 13.61
C PRO A 83 -1.76 -12.32 13.89
N SER A 84 -2.12 -11.04 13.78
CA SER A 84 -3.46 -10.58 14.16
C SER A 84 -3.82 -9.27 13.48
N ARG A 85 -5.12 -8.96 13.48
CA ARG A 85 -5.64 -7.69 12.99
C ARG A 85 -5.11 -6.52 13.82
N GLU A 86 -4.98 -6.72 15.13
CA GLU A 86 -4.44 -5.69 16.02
C GLU A 86 -2.99 -5.36 15.68
N ALA A 87 -2.18 -6.36 15.35
CA ALA A 87 -0.83 -6.14 14.87
C ALA A 87 -0.83 -5.33 13.57
N ALA A 88 -1.76 -5.63 12.64
CA ALA A 88 -1.89 -4.89 11.40
C ALA A 88 -2.26 -3.42 11.65
N GLN A 89 -3.14 -3.15 12.59
CA GLN A 89 -3.52 -1.79 12.97
C GLN A 89 -2.34 -1.03 13.57
N GLN A 90 -1.51 -1.69 14.39
CA GLN A 90 -0.32 -1.07 14.96
C GLN A 90 0.70 -0.70 13.89
N TRP A 91 0.94 -1.59 12.92
CA TRP A 91 1.83 -1.30 11.79
C TRP A 91 1.27 -0.20 10.90
N ALA A 92 -0.05 -0.22 10.65
CA ALA A 92 -0.71 0.82 9.87
C ALA A 92 -0.57 2.19 10.54
N ALA A 93 -0.64 2.26 11.87
CA ALA A 93 -0.42 3.50 12.61
C ALA A 93 1.00 4.05 12.41
N LYS A 94 2.01 3.18 12.39
CA LYS A 94 3.40 3.58 12.09
C LYS A 94 3.54 4.14 10.69
N ILE A 95 2.93 3.48 9.70
CA ILE A 95 2.95 3.93 8.31
C ILE A 95 2.19 5.25 8.18
N ALA A 96 1.04 5.38 8.84
CA ALA A 96 0.23 6.60 8.82
C ALA A 96 1.00 7.79 9.39
N THR A 97 1.75 7.60 10.45
CA THR A 97 2.60 8.64 11.05
C THR A 97 3.70 9.05 10.07
N ALA A 98 4.35 8.08 9.43
CA ALA A 98 5.44 8.34 8.48
C ALA A 98 4.94 9.05 7.22
N CYS A 99 3.82 8.59 6.65
CA CYS A 99 3.25 9.11 5.41
C CYS A 99 2.34 10.33 5.62
N ARG A 100 2.05 10.68 6.87
CA ARG A 100 1.19 11.80 7.27
C ARG A 100 -0.23 11.71 6.72
N CYS A 101 -0.74 10.49 6.58
CA CYS A 101 -2.12 10.22 6.18
C CYS A 101 -2.60 8.89 6.73
N ALA A 102 -3.90 8.78 6.98
CA ALA A 102 -4.51 7.55 7.46
C ALA A 102 -4.31 6.42 6.44
N GLN A 103 -4.16 5.21 6.96
CA GLN A 103 -4.00 4.00 6.15
C GLN A 103 -5.26 3.16 6.21
N GLU A 104 -5.62 2.57 5.09
CA GLU A 104 -6.67 1.56 5.01
C GLU A 104 -6.06 0.19 5.23
N VAL A 105 -6.73 -0.66 6.01
CA VAL A 105 -6.25 -2.01 6.33
C VAL A 105 -7.26 -3.02 5.83
N ARG A 106 -6.81 -3.95 4.98
CA ARG A 106 -7.62 -5.05 4.45
C ARG A 106 -6.90 -6.37 4.66
N GLU A 107 -7.68 -7.43 4.90
CA GLU A 107 -7.13 -8.78 5.04
C GLU A 107 -7.21 -9.52 3.71
N PHE A 108 -6.15 -10.26 3.39
CA PHE A 108 -6.23 -11.25 2.34
C PHE A 108 -6.93 -12.50 2.84
N MET A 109 -7.75 -13.11 2.00
CA MET A 109 -8.32 -14.42 2.29
C MET A 109 -7.22 -15.48 2.34
N PRO A 110 -7.30 -16.45 3.27
CA PRO A 110 -6.39 -17.59 3.24
C PRO A 110 -6.55 -18.35 1.92
N ASP A 111 -5.45 -18.55 1.22
CA ASP A 111 -5.43 -19.35 0.00
C ASP A 111 -4.07 -20.03 -0.16
N PRO A 112 -3.92 -21.26 0.39
CA PRO A 112 -2.66 -21.99 0.30
C PRO A 112 -2.20 -22.26 -1.14
N ALA A 113 -3.11 -22.32 -2.09
CA ALA A 113 -2.77 -22.56 -3.49
C ALA A 113 -1.91 -21.45 -4.11
N VAL A 114 -1.99 -20.24 -3.56
CA VAL A 114 -1.19 -19.10 -4.01
C VAL A 114 -0.26 -18.55 -2.92
N GLY A 115 -0.02 -19.36 -1.88
CA GLY A 115 0.95 -19.04 -0.83
C GLY A 115 0.44 -18.15 0.29
N ASN A 116 -0.86 -18.05 0.43
CA ASN A 116 -1.46 -17.22 1.49
C ASN A 116 -2.05 -18.02 2.64
#